data_974d97269230f67dbc0b907e951b7efc
#
_entry.id   974d97269230f67dbc0b907e951b7efc
#
_cell.length_a   1.000
_cell.length_b   1.000
_cell.length_c   1.000
_cell.angle_alpha   90.00
_cell.angle_beta   90.00
_cell.angle_gamma   90.00
#
_symmetry.space_group_name_H-M   'P 1'
#
loop_
_entity.id
_entity.type
_entity.pdbx_description
1 polymer ?
#
loop_
_entity_poly.entity_id
_entity_poly.type
_entity_poly.pdbx_seq_one_letter_code
_entity_poly.pdbx_strand_id
1 'polypeptide(L)'
;MKARIIPIYFKTPDDAEFAAQLQRLKQLLAQDAEILPPVRLGARLPQADAVIFPQMLGEAYGQLEKIKKLPQPLLIVTSEFGTVSMWDWEINSFLSARGVKVIGPTSLEKTRQVCRAFALKRQLKRSKLLVFQDHPASGGGNQDEIFKRFYWWEPQCVDAIHRKYGVKVVKKSFKKLGERAGAITDDAARKVWDLRKTRTPVGRITERGILSAVKLYMAVKEHLDRDPDILAVGINCLNESMFSDTTPCLAWNLLYEDKRMVWGCEADLVSMLTEILIGKTLEVPFMMTNLYPFEMGNAALKHEHIPHFPSVDGPPEDYILAAHCGYLGVLPQSFSTEWRLKPKVLAIVDDNATAIDARLPVGGVTLVKLMPPFDRWSIVEGDLPKYAGFKNSHCLNGAVIRVPNGKGLVADLVSHHYIVTTGHNLEDLAAVSKVFDLECVTD
;
A
#
# COMPACT_ATOMS: atom_id res chain seq x y z
N MET A 1 14.00 2.51 8.43
CA MET A 1 15.24 1.81 8.01
C MET A 1 15.78 2.52 6.79
N LYS A 2 17.13 2.66 6.63
CA LYS A 2 17.74 3.34 5.49
C LYS A 2 18.29 2.31 4.48
N ALA A 3 18.26 2.65 3.18
CA ALA A 3 18.98 1.85 2.18
C ALA A 3 20.50 1.89 2.43
N ARG A 4 21.20 0.80 2.16
CA ARG A 4 22.65 0.73 2.22
C ARG A 4 23.21 0.80 0.81
N ILE A 5 23.95 1.87 0.50
CA ILE A 5 24.39 2.17 -0.86
C ILE A 5 25.91 2.33 -0.88
N ILE A 6 26.58 1.65 -1.82
CA ILE A 6 28.03 1.72 -2.01
C ILE A 6 28.34 2.70 -3.15
N PRO A 7 29.05 3.79 -2.89
CA PRO A 7 29.61 4.62 -3.96
C PRO A 7 30.77 3.88 -4.66
N ILE A 8 30.75 3.90 -5.98
CA ILE A 8 31.79 3.31 -6.82
C ILE A 8 32.60 4.42 -7.49
N TYR A 9 33.92 4.30 -7.43
CA TYR A 9 34.84 5.15 -8.18
C TYR A 9 35.62 4.35 -9.22
N PHE A 10 36.00 5.04 -10.30
CA PHE A 10 36.72 4.43 -11.43
C PHE A 10 38.25 4.55 -11.28
N LYS A 11 38.73 5.70 -10.88
CA LYS A 11 40.18 6.03 -10.84
C LYS A 11 40.71 6.04 -9.40
N THR A 12 40.39 7.07 -8.63
CA THR A 12 40.82 7.26 -7.25
C THR A 12 39.70 7.84 -6.39
N PRO A 13 39.64 7.49 -5.09
CA PRO A 13 38.68 8.10 -4.19
C PRO A 13 39.05 9.55 -3.81
N ASP A 14 40.27 9.96 -4.07
CA ASP A 14 40.78 11.32 -3.77
C ASP A 14 40.52 12.34 -4.89
N ASP A 15 39.79 11.95 -5.94
CA ASP A 15 39.30 12.86 -6.96
C ASP A 15 38.39 13.91 -6.32
N ALA A 16 38.73 15.20 -6.51
CA ALA A 16 38.06 16.32 -5.82
C ALA A 16 36.58 16.43 -6.22
N GLU A 17 36.26 16.20 -7.50
CA GLU A 17 34.89 16.24 -7.99
C GLU A 17 34.07 15.08 -7.43
N PHE A 18 34.61 13.85 -7.48
CA PHE A 18 33.99 12.69 -6.87
C PHE A 18 33.71 12.90 -5.38
N ALA A 19 34.67 13.40 -4.63
CA ALA A 19 34.55 13.66 -3.20
C ALA A 19 33.48 14.71 -2.89
N ALA A 20 33.43 15.80 -3.66
CA ALA A 20 32.42 16.87 -3.51
C ALA A 20 31.00 16.35 -3.80
N GLN A 21 30.80 15.63 -4.90
CA GLN A 21 29.51 15.03 -5.24
C GLN A 21 29.05 13.99 -4.21
N LEU A 22 29.97 13.12 -3.78
CA LEU A 22 29.68 12.14 -2.73
C LEU A 22 29.23 12.80 -1.43
N GLN A 23 29.90 13.88 -1.01
CA GLN A 23 29.54 14.63 0.20
C GLN A 23 28.14 15.24 0.08
N ARG A 24 27.82 15.81 -1.07
CA ARG A 24 26.50 16.38 -1.34
C ARG A 24 25.42 15.32 -1.35
N LEU A 25 25.63 14.16 -1.98
CA LEU A 25 24.70 13.03 -1.98
C LEU A 25 24.44 12.50 -0.57
N LYS A 26 25.49 12.39 0.28
CA LYS A 26 25.34 12.03 1.69
C LYS A 26 24.39 12.95 2.44
N GLN A 27 24.47 14.26 2.20
CA GLN A 27 23.58 15.25 2.83
C GLN A 27 22.15 15.13 2.30
N LEU A 28 21.97 15.09 0.97
CA LEU A 28 20.65 15.05 0.31
C LEU A 28 19.85 13.77 0.62
N LEU A 29 20.53 12.65 0.77
CA LEU A 29 19.91 11.33 1.01
C LEU A 29 19.98 10.87 2.48
N ALA A 30 20.41 11.75 3.39
CA ALA A 30 20.68 11.40 4.79
C ALA A 30 19.48 10.75 5.52
N GLN A 31 18.26 11.07 5.13
CA GLN A 31 17.04 10.49 5.73
C GLN A 31 16.76 9.07 5.23
N ASP A 32 17.04 8.78 3.95
CA ASP A 32 16.58 7.59 3.25
C ASP A 32 17.70 6.58 2.98
N ALA A 33 18.97 7.01 2.98
CA ALA A 33 20.13 6.15 2.70
C ALA A 33 21.26 6.31 3.71
N GLU A 34 21.95 5.19 3.95
CA GLU A 34 23.29 5.07 4.54
C GLU A 34 24.28 4.90 3.40
N ILE A 35 25.05 5.93 3.11
CA ILE A 35 26.10 5.88 2.10
C ILE A 35 27.35 5.26 2.73
N LEU A 36 27.69 4.06 2.29
CA LEU A 36 28.84 3.29 2.77
C LEU A 36 30.17 3.90 2.27
N PRO A 37 31.31 3.44 2.79
CA PRO A 37 32.61 3.83 2.26
C PRO A 37 32.72 3.52 0.75
N PRO A 38 33.35 4.41 -0.05
CA PRO A 38 33.47 4.21 -1.48
C PRO A 38 34.40 3.03 -1.81
N VAL A 39 34.07 2.32 -2.89
CA VAL A 39 34.83 1.13 -3.34
C VAL A 39 35.23 1.31 -4.81
N ARG A 40 36.45 0.81 -5.17
CA ARG A 40 36.90 0.82 -6.56
C ARG A 40 36.10 -0.19 -7.39
N LEU A 41 35.76 0.18 -8.62
CA LEU A 41 35.11 -0.72 -9.55
C LEU A 41 35.98 -1.99 -9.79
N GLY A 42 35.36 -3.15 -9.60
CA GLY A 42 36.04 -4.46 -9.71
C GLY A 42 36.61 -5.01 -8.40
N ALA A 43 36.61 -4.23 -7.31
CA ALA A 43 36.94 -4.74 -5.98
C ALA A 43 35.76 -5.50 -5.34
N ARG A 44 36.06 -6.28 -4.29
CA ARG A 44 35.02 -6.98 -3.53
C ARG A 44 34.12 -5.98 -2.80
N LEU A 45 32.81 -6.09 -3.02
CA LEU A 45 31.82 -5.21 -2.40
C LEU A 45 31.34 -5.77 -1.05
N PRO A 46 31.12 -4.92 -0.05
CA PRO A 46 30.39 -5.29 1.15
C PRO A 46 28.90 -5.54 0.83
N GLN A 47 28.14 -6.09 1.80
CA GLN A 47 26.70 -6.26 1.64
C GLN A 47 26.02 -4.90 1.60
N ALA A 48 25.25 -4.66 0.52
CA ALA A 48 24.49 -3.44 0.31
C ALA A 48 23.23 -3.72 -0.53
N ASP A 49 22.36 -2.74 -0.64
CA ASP A 49 21.12 -2.82 -1.41
C ASP A 49 21.33 -2.40 -2.86
N ALA A 50 22.23 -1.42 -3.09
CA ALA A 50 22.57 -0.89 -4.41
C ALA A 50 24.00 -0.36 -4.44
N VAL A 51 24.52 -0.15 -5.64
CA VAL A 51 25.70 0.68 -5.88
C VAL A 51 25.32 1.98 -6.55
N ILE A 52 26.08 3.05 -6.33
CA ILE A 52 25.84 4.37 -6.92
C ILE A 52 27.12 4.87 -7.60
N PHE A 53 26.96 5.52 -8.75
CA PHE A 53 28.02 6.26 -9.39
C PHE A 53 27.80 7.77 -9.11
N PRO A 54 28.49 8.34 -8.13
CA PRO A 54 28.41 9.78 -7.84
C PRO A 54 28.92 10.63 -8.99
N GLN A 55 29.81 10.08 -9.81
CA GLN A 55 30.38 10.72 -10.98
C GLN A 55 30.21 9.78 -12.17
N MET A 56 29.48 10.21 -13.19
CA MET A 56 29.32 9.50 -14.44
C MET A 56 30.42 9.89 -15.42
N LEU A 57 31.30 8.95 -15.66
CA LEU A 57 32.45 9.16 -16.52
C LEU A 57 32.34 8.31 -17.80
N GLY A 58 32.85 8.82 -18.90
CA GLY A 58 32.96 8.08 -20.16
C GLY A 58 33.72 6.75 -20.04
N GLU A 59 34.54 6.58 -18.99
CA GLU A 59 35.18 5.32 -18.64
C GLU A 59 34.20 4.17 -18.41
N ALA A 60 32.93 4.44 -18.10
CA ALA A 60 31.88 3.42 -17.96
C ALA A 60 31.77 2.54 -19.22
N TYR A 61 31.93 3.11 -20.42
CA TYR A 61 31.90 2.36 -21.66
C TYR A 61 33.01 1.29 -21.74
N GLY A 62 34.22 1.65 -21.34
CA GLY A 62 35.37 0.75 -21.31
C GLY A 62 35.39 -0.26 -20.15
N GLN A 63 34.52 -0.07 -19.15
CA GLN A 63 34.49 -0.90 -17.94
C GLN A 63 33.24 -1.82 -17.89
N LEU A 64 32.52 -1.99 -18.99
CA LEU A 64 31.26 -2.72 -19.05
C LEU A 64 31.34 -4.11 -18.39
N GLU A 65 32.38 -4.88 -18.67
CA GLU A 65 32.50 -6.23 -18.12
C GLU A 65 32.72 -6.26 -16.58
N LYS A 66 33.26 -5.20 -16.00
CA LYS A 66 33.32 -5.05 -14.55
C LYS A 66 31.97 -4.61 -13.98
N ILE A 67 31.28 -3.72 -14.68
CA ILE A 67 29.95 -3.23 -14.27
C ILE A 67 28.94 -4.39 -14.29
N LYS A 68 28.94 -5.23 -15.32
CA LYS A 68 28.10 -6.43 -15.38
C LYS A 68 28.29 -7.41 -14.22
N LYS A 69 29.46 -7.42 -13.62
CA LYS A 69 29.78 -8.29 -12.47
C LYS A 69 29.31 -7.71 -11.12
N LEU A 70 28.76 -6.50 -11.09
CA LEU A 70 28.19 -5.93 -9.87
C LEU A 70 26.96 -6.76 -9.45
N PRO A 71 26.94 -7.31 -8.24
CA PRO A 71 25.84 -8.16 -7.79
C PRO A 71 24.61 -7.34 -7.35
N GLN A 72 24.77 -6.03 -7.14
CA GLN A 72 23.72 -5.10 -6.76
C GLN A 72 23.26 -4.29 -7.97
N PRO A 73 21.97 -3.84 -7.99
CA PRO A 73 21.50 -2.91 -9.01
C PRO A 73 22.28 -1.60 -8.95
N LEU A 74 22.47 -1.00 -10.11
CA LEU A 74 23.18 0.27 -10.26
C LEU A 74 22.19 1.43 -10.17
N LEU A 75 22.38 2.29 -9.18
CA LEU A 75 21.65 3.55 -9.06
C LEU A 75 22.50 4.67 -9.70
N ILE A 76 22.04 5.20 -10.81
CA ILE A 76 22.70 6.32 -11.48
C ILE A 76 22.10 7.62 -10.94
N VAL A 77 22.86 8.32 -10.11
CA VAL A 77 22.43 9.58 -9.48
C VAL A 77 23.61 10.53 -9.39
N THR A 78 23.44 11.69 -9.97
CA THR A 78 24.32 12.84 -9.74
C THR A 78 23.73 13.74 -8.65
N SER A 79 24.51 14.65 -8.10
CA SER A 79 24.03 15.63 -7.11
C SER A 79 23.08 16.68 -7.67
N GLU A 80 22.94 16.73 -9.00
CA GLU A 80 22.13 17.68 -9.75
C GLU A 80 20.83 17.05 -10.28
N PHE A 81 20.06 16.43 -9.42
CA PHE A 81 18.85 15.72 -9.76
C PHE A 81 17.97 16.46 -10.79
N GLY A 82 17.66 15.80 -11.92
CA GLY A 82 16.85 16.36 -13.00
C GLY A 82 17.61 17.20 -14.02
N THR A 83 18.89 17.52 -13.77
CA THR A 83 19.80 18.15 -14.76
C THR A 83 20.81 17.16 -15.30
N VAL A 84 20.44 15.88 -15.32
CA VAL A 84 21.27 14.82 -15.88
C VAL A 84 21.64 15.21 -17.30
N SER A 85 22.93 15.27 -17.60
CA SER A 85 23.40 15.63 -18.92
C SER A 85 22.98 14.59 -19.96
N MET A 86 22.92 14.98 -21.22
CA MET A 86 22.62 14.07 -22.32
C MET A 86 23.54 12.83 -22.30
N TRP A 87 24.76 12.97 -21.85
CA TRP A 87 25.75 11.89 -21.77
C TRP A 87 25.41 10.86 -20.67
N ASP A 88 24.79 11.28 -19.58
CA ASP A 88 24.34 10.35 -18.53
C ASP A 88 23.19 9.46 -19.04
N TRP A 89 22.29 10.02 -19.82
CA TRP A 89 21.23 9.27 -20.50
C TRP A 89 21.78 8.26 -21.51
N GLU A 90 22.80 8.64 -22.27
CA GLU A 90 23.49 7.74 -23.19
C GLU A 90 24.15 6.58 -22.44
N ILE A 91 24.84 6.85 -21.35
CA ILE A 91 25.47 5.78 -20.52
C ILE A 91 24.40 4.87 -19.91
N ASN A 92 23.31 5.43 -19.39
CA ASN A 92 22.19 4.67 -18.84
C ASN A 92 21.59 3.74 -19.91
N SER A 93 21.29 4.28 -21.09
CA SER A 93 20.78 3.53 -22.24
C SER A 93 21.74 2.43 -22.68
N PHE A 94 23.04 2.76 -22.79
CA PHE A 94 24.10 1.80 -23.15
C PHE A 94 24.17 0.64 -22.17
N LEU A 95 24.15 0.88 -20.86
CA LEU A 95 24.24 -0.15 -19.84
C LEU A 95 22.98 -1.01 -19.81
N SER A 96 21.80 -0.39 -19.87
CA SER A 96 20.51 -1.07 -19.87
C SER A 96 20.37 -2.01 -21.09
N ALA A 97 20.74 -1.54 -22.29
CA ALA A 97 20.72 -2.36 -23.51
C ALA A 97 21.65 -3.58 -23.44
N ARG A 98 22.57 -3.61 -22.49
CA ARG A 98 23.52 -4.72 -22.27
C ARG A 98 23.19 -5.57 -21.05
N GLY A 99 21.99 -5.42 -20.52
CA GLY A 99 21.48 -6.24 -19.44
C GLY A 99 21.94 -5.83 -18.03
N VAL A 100 22.54 -4.64 -17.88
CA VAL A 100 22.84 -4.10 -16.55
C VAL A 100 21.53 -3.56 -15.96
N LYS A 101 21.19 -3.96 -14.73
CA LYS A 101 20.04 -3.42 -14.03
C LYS A 101 20.36 -2.01 -13.53
N VAL A 102 19.86 -1.02 -14.27
CA VAL A 102 20.09 0.40 -14.00
C VAL A 102 18.80 1.09 -13.56
N ILE A 103 18.89 1.90 -12.52
CA ILE A 103 17.82 2.77 -12.04
C ILE A 103 18.33 4.21 -12.06
N GLY A 104 17.76 5.05 -12.92
CA GLY A 104 18.12 6.46 -13.06
C GLY A 104 16.93 7.35 -12.69
N PRO A 105 16.74 7.71 -11.39
CA PRO A 105 15.68 8.62 -10.99
C PRO A 105 16.00 10.06 -11.46
N THR A 106 14.95 10.75 -11.91
CA THR A 106 15.07 12.09 -12.53
C THR A 106 14.90 13.24 -11.54
N SER A 107 14.66 12.95 -10.27
CA SER A 107 14.52 13.97 -9.22
C SER A 107 15.04 13.47 -7.87
N LEU A 108 15.27 14.41 -6.94
CA LEU A 108 15.65 14.06 -5.58
C LEU A 108 14.57 13.21 -4.90
N GLU A 109 13.29 13.56 -5.08
CA GLU A 109 12.21 12.80 -4.43
C GLU A 109 12.11 11.38 -5.00
N LYS A 110 12.17 11.19 -6.31
CA LYS A 110 12.24 9.84 -6.92
C LYS A 110 13.45 9.04 -6.42
N THR A 111 14.58 9.70 -6.20
CA THR A 111 15.77 9.04 -5.62
C THR A 111 15.51 8.58 -4.18
N ARG A 112 14.84 9.40 -3.37
CA ARG A 112 14.44 9.04 -2.00
C ARG A 112 13.47 7.88 -1.98
N GLN A 113 12.46 7.90 -2.87
CA GLN A 113 11.50 6.79 -3.03
C GLN A 113 12.19 5.47 -3.41
N VAL A 114 13.14 5.52 -4.34
CA VAL A 114 13.96 4.35 -4.72
C VAL A 114 14.82 3.88 -3.53
N CYS A 115 15.39 4.77 -2.75
CA CYS A 115 16.12 4.41 -1.53
C CYS A 115 15.19 3.74 -0.50
N ARG A 116 14.01 4.31 -0.26
CA ARG A 116 12.99 3.68 0.61
C ARG A 116 12.57 2.30 0.10
N ALA A 117 12.42 2.13 -1.23
CA ALA A 117 12.13 0.85 -1.84
C ALA A 117 13.24 -0.21 -1.61
N PHE A 118 14.50 0.16 -1.73
CA PHE A 118 15.63 -0.73 -1.40
C PHE A 118 15.63 -1.14 0.07
N ALA A 119 15.44 -0.18 0.97
CA ALA A 119 15.34 -0.45 2.40
C ALA A 119 14.16 -1.40 2.71
N LEU A 120 13.00 -1.15 2.08
CA LEU A 120 11.81 -1.98 2.21
C LEU A 120 12.05 -3.39 1.68
N LYS A 121 12.65 -3.55 0.49
CA LYS A 121 12.98 -4.87 -0.10
C LYS A 121 13.82 -5.72 0.85
N ARG A 122 14.76 -5.11 1.58
CA ARG A 122 15.53 -5.79 2.62
C ARG A 122 14.69 -6.09 3.86
N GLN A 123 13.82 -5.15 4.28
CA GLN A 123 12.94 -5.31 5.44
C GLN A 123 11.96 -6.46 5.26
N LEU A 124 11.33 -6.58 4.09
CA LEU A 124 10.33 -7.60 3.78
C LEU A 124 10.82 -9.02 4.05
N LYS A 125 12.09 -9.32 3.78
CA LYS A 125 12.70 -10.65 4.01
C LYS A 125 12.65 -11.15 5.46
N ARG A 126 12.45 -10.26 6.44
CA ARG A 126 12.31 -10.59 7.86
C ARG A 126 10.95 -10.25 8.44
N SER A 127 10.07 -9.70 7.59
CA SER A 127 8.77 -9.20 8.02
C SER A 127 7.68 -10.25 7.94
N LYS A 128 6.56 -9.95 8.62
CA LYS A 128 5.39 -10.79 8.73
C LYS A 128 4.13 -10.02 8.34
N LEU A 129 3.18 -10.73 7.72
CA LEU A 129 1.78 -10.33 7.63
C LEU A 129 1.00 -11.17 8.62
N LEU A 130 0.31 -10.56 9.56
CA LEU A 130 -0.54 -11.25 10.52
C LEU A 130 -1.98 -11.24 10.00
N VAL A 131 -2.60 -12.41 9.89
CA VAL A 131 -4.02 -12.49 9.53
C VAL A 131 -4.80 -13.32 10.55
N PHE A 132 -6.00 -12.82 10.88
CA PHE A 132 -6.94 -13.49 11.75
C PHE A 132 -8.08 -14.09 10.92
N GLN A 133 -8.10 -15.41 10.85
CA GLN A 133 -9.11 -16.19 10.13
C GLN A 133 -9.11 -17.62 10.64
N ASP A 134 -10.27 -18.28 10.65
CA ASP A 134 -10.43 -19.69 11.06
C ASP A 134 -10.77 -20.56 9.86
N HIS A 135 -11.85 -20.24 9.16
CA HIS A 135 -12.39 -21.06 8.06
C HIS A 135 -12.68 -20.19 6.82
N PRO A 136 -11.64 -19.63 6.17
CA PRO A 136 -11.83 -18.66 5.09
C PRO A 136 -12.63 -19.18 3.89
N ALA A 137 -12.71 -20.50 3.71
CA ALA A 137 -13.44 -21.12 2.61
C ALA A 137 -14.82 -21.65 2.99
N SER A 138 -15.20 -21.65 4.27
CA SER A 138 -16.45 -22.28 4.73
C SER A 138 -17.59 -21.32 4.99
N GLY A 139 -17.34 -20.01 5.07
CA GLY A 139 -18.29 -18.92 5.29
C GLY A 139 -19.45 -19.29 6.25
N GLY A 140 -19.48 -18.68 7.40
CA GLY A 140 -20.54 -18.97 8.38
C GLY A 140 -21.80 -18.16 8.22
N GLY A 141 -21.85 -17.26 7.24
CA GLY A 141 -22.96 -16.35 7.02
C GLY A 141 -23.73 -16.61 5.73
N ASN A 142 -24.78 -15.83 5.50
CA ASN A 142 -25.59 -15.82 4.28
C ASN A 142 -24.82 -15.28 3.07
N GLN A 143 -23.57 -15.69 2.89
CA GLN A 143 -22.77 -15.23 1.78
C GLN A 143 -22.79 -16.21 0.64
N ASP A 144 -22.89 -15.67 -0.57
CA ASP A 144 -22.79 -16.45 -1.79
C ASP A 144 -21.47 -17.21 -1.85
N GLU A 145 -21.48 -18.35 -2.54
CA GLU A 145 -20.29 -19.21 -2.72
C GLU A 145 -19.08 -18.43 -3.26
N ILE A 146 -19.31 -17.34 -4.01
CA ILE A 146 -18.27 -16.48 -4.57
C ILE A 146 -17.38 -15.85 -3.49
N PHE A 147 -17.93 -15.50 -2.32
CA PHE A 147 -17.19 -14.93 -1.20
C PHE A 147 -16.47 -15.96 -0.33
N LYS A 148 -16.50 -17.23 -0.71
CA LYS A 148 -15.84 -18.32 0.03
C LYS A 148 -14.47 -18.70 -0.54
N ARG A 149 -14.08 -18.14 -1.68
CA ARG A 149 -12.88 -18.54 -2.42
C ARG A 149 -12.15 -17.35 -3.00
N PHE A 150 -11.42 -16.63 -2.17
CA PHE A 150 -10.53 -15.60 -2.65
C PHE A 150 -9.10 -16.13 -2.77
N TYR A 151 -8.43 -15.80 -3.86
CA TYR A 151 -7.05 -16.21 -4.14
C TYR A 151 -6.10 -15.88 -2.99
N TRP A 152 -6.26 -14.73 -2.33
CA TRP A 152 -5.40 -14.33 -1.22
C TRP A 152 -5.51 -15.19 0.05
N TRP A 153 -6.48 -16.09 0.13
CA TRP A 153 -6.58 -17.09 1.21
C TRP A 153 -5.88 -18.40 0.88
N GLU A 154 -5.56 -18.62 -0.38
CA GLU A 154 -5.01 -19.88 -0.86
C GLU A 154 -3.54 -20.07 -0.49
N PRO A 155 -3.06 -21.30 -0.26
CA PRO A 155 -1.65 -21.57 -0.02
C PRO A 155 -0.73 -21.05 -1.15
N GLN A 156 -1.19 -21.13 -2.39
CA GLN A 156 -0.44 -20.64 -3.56
C GLN A 156 -0.12 -19.16 -3.47
N CYS A 157 -1.05 -18.34 -2.96
CA CYS A 157 -0.81 -16.91 -2.75
C CYS A 157 0.24 -16.69 -1.65
N VAL A 158 0.11 -17.39 -0.52
CA VAL A 158 1.07 -17.31 0.59
C VAL A 158 2.48 -17.69 0.13
N ASP A 159 2.60 -18.78 -0.63
CA ASP A 159 3.88 -19.26 -1.16
C ASP A 159 4.47 -18.29 -2.18
N ALA A 160 3.65 -17.70 -3.04
CA ALA A 160 4.10 -16.72 -4.03
C ALA A 160 4.61 -15.43 -3.35
N ILE A 161 3.92 -14.93 -2.33
CA ILE A 161 4.38 -13.80 -1.50
C ILE A 161 5.73 -14.12 -0.86
N HIS A 162 5.83 -15.31 -0.26
CA HIS A 162 7.09 -15.72 0.40
C HIS A 162 8.24 -15.83 -0.61
N ARG A 163 8.03 -16.47 -1.76
CA ARG A 163 9.06 -16.61 -2.80
C ARG A 163 9.52 -15.25 -3.34
N LYS A 164 8.59 -14.34 -3.63
CA LYS A 164 8.93 -13.06 -4.27
C LYS A 164 9.54 -12.07 -3.29
N TYR A 165 9.00 -11.96 -2.08
CA TYR A 165 9.35 -10.90 -1.12
C TYR A 165 10.05 -11.40 0.14
N GLY A 166 10.03 -12.70 0.41
CA GLY A 166 10.55 -13.29 1.64
C GLY A 166 9.65 -13.09 2.86
N VAL A 167 8.51 -12.46 2.71
CA VAL A 167 7.56 -12.16 3.79
C VAL A 167 6.91 -13.45 4.29
N LYS A 168 6.75 -13.57 5.61
CA LYS A 168 6.04 -14.67 6.25
C LYS A 168 4.59 -14.29 6.55
N VAL A 169 3.64 -15.14 6.19
CA VAL A 169 2.24 -14.99 6.59
C VAL A 169 2.01 -15.80 7.87
N VAL A 170 1.53 -15.14 8.91
CA VAL A 170 1.17 -15.75 10.21
C VAL A 170 -0.34 -15.75 10.35
N LYS A 171 -0.94 -16.93 10.35
CA LYS A 171 -2.39 -17.11 10.51
C LYS A 171 -2.70 -17.38 11.98
N LYS A 172 -3.70 -16.68 12.52
CA LYS A 172 -4.25 -16.86 13.87
C LYS A 172 -5.77 -16.93 13.84
N SER A 173 -6.36 -17.52 14.86
CA SER A 173 -7.80 -17.65 14.97
C SER A 173 -8.47 -16.30 15.22
N PHE A 174 -9.44 -15.94 14.38
CA PHE A 174 -10.28 -14.74 14.58
C PHE A 174 -11.26 -14.97 15.74
N LYS A 175 -11.80 -16.20 15.91
CA LYS A 175 -12.62 -16.56 17.06
C LYS A 175 -11.90 -16.26 18.38
N LYS A 176 -10.66 -16.73 18.52
CA LYS A 176 -9.85 -16.45 19.73
C LYS A 176 -9.55 -14.97 19.91
N LEU A 177 -9.37 -14.21 18.82
CA LEU A 177 -9.21 -12.76 18.91
C LEU A 177 -10.48 -12.10 19.44
N GLY A 178 -11.66 -12.48 18.93
CA GLY A 178 -12.95 -12.00 19.41
C GLY A 178 -13.20 -12.33 20.87
N GLU A 179 -12.92 -13.59 21.29
CA GLU A 179 -12.98 -14.01 22.70
C GLU A 179 -12.04 -13.15 23.59
N ARG A 180 -10.82 -12.90 23.12
CA ARG A 180 -9.87 -12.02 23.83
C ARG A 180 -10.37 -10.58 23.91
N ALA A 181 -10.93 -10.02 22.85
CA ALA A 181 -11.54 -8.68 22.84
C ALA A 181 -12.71 -8.62 23.85
N GLY A 182 -13.61 -9.61 23.82
CA GLY A 182 -14.73 -9.70 24.76
C GLY A 182 -14.32 -9.78 26.23
N ALA A 183 -13.15 -10.37 26.53
CA ALA A 183 -12.61 -10.47 27.89
C ALA A 183 -11.98 -9.16 28.40
N ILE A 184 -11.77 -8.16 27.55
CA ILE A 184 -11.29 -6.83 27.98
C ILE A 184 -12.44 -6.06 28.65
N THR A 185 -12.20 -5.51 29.85
CA THR A 185 -13.24 -4.79 30.60
C THR A 185 -13.58 -3.46 29.93
N ASP A 186 -14.83 -3.01 30.10
CA ASP A 186 -15.28 -1.70 29.60
C ASP A 186 -14.44 -0.56 30.17
N ASP A 187 -14.06 -0.64 31.45
CA ASP A 187 -13.23 0.38 32.09
C ASP A 187 -11.84 0.49 31.45
N ALA A 188 -11.22 -0.65 31.07
CA ALA A 188 -9.95 -0.64 30.36
C ALA A 188 -10.10 -0.01 28.98
N ALA A 189 -11.15 -0.37 28.25
CA ALA A 189 -11.45 0.20 26.93
C ALA A 189 -11.78 1.70 27.02
N ARG A 190 -12.57 2.11 28.03
CA ARG A 190 -12.92 3.52 28.29
C ARG A 190 -11.69 4.37 28.54
N LYS A 191 -10.74 3.92 29.36
CA LYS A 191 -9.47 4.62 29.58
C LYS A 191 -8.71 4.87 28.28
N VAL A 192 -8.67 3.88 27.39
CA VAL A 192 -8.03 4.01 26.07
C VAL A 192 -8.80 4.98 25.19
N TRP A 193 -10.12 4.93 25.19
CA TRP A 193 -10.97 5.83 24.42
C TRP A 193 -10.89 7.28 24.88
N ASP A 194 -10.89 7.52 26.18
CA ASP A 194 -10.83 8.87 26.76
C ASP A 194 -9.59 9.67 26.32
N LEU A 195 -8.50 9.00 26.04
CA LEU A 195 -7.30 9.63 25.49
C LEU A 195 -7.46 10.07 24.01
N ARG A 196 -8.49 9.58 23.31
CA ARG A 196 -8.69 9.74 21.86
C ARG A 196 -9.98 10.47 21.49
N LYS A 197 -11.00 10.42 22.34
CA LYS A 197 -12.35 10.90 22.01
C LYS A 197 -12.41 12.35 21.55
N THR A 198 -11.54 13.20 22.05
CA THR A 198 -11.49 14.63 21.67
C THR A 198 -10.96 14.85 20.24
N ARG A 199 -10.25 13.86 19.69
CA ARG A 199 -9.66 13.91 18.36
C ARG A 199 -10.39 13.03 17.35
N THR A 200 -11.40 12.27 17.80
CA THR A 200 -12.10 11.29 16.96
C THR A 200 -13.56 11.73 16.83
N PRO A 201 -13.96 12.33 15.70
CA PRO A 201 -15.36 12.72 15.46
C PRO A 201 -16.26 11.48 15.42
N VAL A 202 -17.30 11.48 16.25
CA VAL A 202 -18.24 10.35 16.37
C VAL A 202 -19.63 10.79 15.92
N GLY A 203 -20.28 9.95 15.12
CA GLY A 203 -21.70 10.09 14.77
C GLY A 203 -22.62 9.56 15.89
N ARG A 204 -23.85 9.19 15.52
CA ARG A 204 -24.79 8.57 16.47
C ARG A 204 -24.45 7.10 16.71
N ILE A 205 -23.47 6.84 17.55
CA ILE A 205 -23.01 5.49 17.95
C ILE A 205 -23.23 5.33 19.44
N THR A 206 -23.61 4.13 19.87
CA THR A 206 -23.72 3.79 21.29
C THR A 206 -22.34 3.71 21.93
N GLU A 207 -22.24 3.96 23.24
CA GLU A 207 -21.00 3.77 23.98
C GLU A 207 -20.50 2.33 23.83
N ARG A 208 -21.40 1.34 23.89
CA ARG A 208 -21.06 -0.07 23.67
C ARG A 208 -20.39 -0.30 22.33
N GLY A 209 -20.90 0.27 21.23
CA GLY A 209 -20.29 0.14 19.91
C GLY A 209 -18.87 0.69 19.84
N ILE A 210 -18.63 1.83 20.51
CA ILE A 210 -17.29 2.40 20.62
C ILE A 210 -16.35 1.49 21.43
N LEU A 211 -16.82 1.04 22.61
CA LEU A 211 -16.00 0.21 23.49
C LEU A 211 -15.68 -1.14 22.87
N SER A 212 -16.62 -1.79 22.15
CA SER A 212 -16.37 -3.02 21.39
C SER A 212 -15.24 -2.83 20.37
N ALA A 213 -15.27 -1.75 19.60
CA ALA A 213 -14.23 -1.46 18.62
C ALA A 213 -12.86 -1.16 19.26
N VAL A 214 -12.84 -0.46 20.39
CA VAL A 214 -11.62 -0.20 21.18
C VAL A 214 -11.06 -1.49 21.79
N LYS A 215 -11.89 -2.41 22.26
CA LYS A 215 -11.47 -3.72 22.77
C LYS A 215 -10.80 -4.55 21.66
N LEU A 216 -11.36 -4.53 20.44
CA LEU A 216 -10.75 -5.20 19.30
C LEU A 216 -9.38 -4.59 18.95
N TYR A 217 -9.27 -3.24 18.95
CA TYR A 217 -7.99 -2.56 18.81
C TYR A 217 -6.97 -3.02 19.86
N MET A 218 -7.35 -3.08 21.13
CA MET A 218 -6.46 -3.49 22.23
C MET A 218 -6.00 -4.94 22.04
N ALA A 219 -6.92 -5.85 21.69
CA ALA A 219 -6.60 -7.25 21.47
C ALA A 219 -5.62 -7.46 20.29
N VAL A 220 -5.81 -6.76 19.18
CA VAL A 220 -4.86 -6.79 18.05
C VAL A 220 -3.51 -6.20 18.46
N LYS A 221 -3.54 -5.06 19.17
CA LYS A 221 -2.32 -4.37 19.63
C LYS A 221 -1.43 -5.26 20.51
N GLU A 222 -2.00 -6.14 21.34
CA GLU A 222 -1.22 -7.11 22.12
C GLU A 222 -0.32 -8.01 21.26
N HIS A 223 -0.76 -8.38 20.06
CA HIS A 223 0.05 -9.17 19.12
C HIS A 223 1.17 -8.35 18.53
N LEU A 224 0.89 -7.09 18.17
CA LEU A 224 1.86 -6.18 17.57
C LEU A 224 2.96 -5.75 18.55
N ASP A 225 2.61 -5.60 19.82
CA ASP A 225 3.57 -5.23 20.87
C ASP A 225 4.56 -6.37 21.16
N ARG A 226 4.16 -7.63 20.91
CA ARG A 226 5.01 -8.81 21.10
C ARG A 226 5.89 -9.13 19.90
N ASP A 227 5.52 -8.67 18.71
CA ASP A 227 6.21 -9.02 17.47
C ASP A 227 6.37 -7.80 16.55
N PRO A 228 7.50 -7.09 16.66
CA PRO A 228 7.76 -5.87 15.88
C PRO A 228 8.02 -6.11 14.39
N ASP A 229 8.18 -7.37 13.97
CA ASP A 229 8.38 -7.72 12.56
C ASP A 229 7.06 -7.73 11.77
N ILE A 230 5.91 -7.58 12.43
CA ILE A 230 4.61 -7.49 11.76
C ILE A 230 4.48 -6.12 11.09
N LEU A 231 4.30 -6.10 9.77
CA LEU A 231 4.10 -4.88 8.97
C LEU A 231 2.65 -4.57 8.67
N ALA A 232 1.80 -5.59 8.63
CA ALA A 232 0.39 -5.41 8.35
C ALA A 232 -0.45 -6.47 9.06
N VAL A 233 -1.72 -6.12 9.32
CA VAL A 233 -2.70 -6.99 9.97
C VAL A 233 -3.97 -7.07 9.15
N GLY A 234 -4.45 -8.28 8.89
CA GLY A 234 -5.73 -8.54 8.23
C GLY A 234 -6.69 -9.31 9.13
N ILE A 235 -7.98 -9.03 9.00
CA ILE A 235 -9.05 -9.81 9.64
C ILE A 235 -10.05 -10.22 8.58
N ASN A 236 -10.48 -11.49 8.60
CA ASN A 236 -11.57 -12.00 7.74
C ASN A 236 -12.92 -11.49 8.28
N CYS A 237 -13.10 -10.18 8.28
CA CYS A 237 -14.14 -9.47 9.03
C CYS A 237 -15.56 -9.64 8.46
N LEU A 238 -15.69 -10.02 7.19
CA LEU A 238 -16.97 -10.17 6.54
C LEU A 238 -17.45 -11.63 6.59
N ASN A 239 -16.59 -12.56 6.17
CA ASN A 239 -16.96 -13.99 6.13
C ASN A 239 -17.07 -14.63 7.50
N GLU A 240 -16.37 -14.13 8.49
CA GLU A 240 -16.34 -14.66 9.86
C GLU A 240 -16.81 -13.61 10.87
N SER A 241 -17.73 -12.72 10.46
CA SER A 241 -18.27 -11.62 11.28
C SER A 241 -18.89 -12.09 12.61
N MET A 242 -19.39 -13.35 12.69
CA MET A 242 -19.95 -13.93 13.90
C MET A 242 -18.95 -14.09 15.06
N PHE A 243 -17.66 -13.95 14.82
CA PHE A 243 -16.64 -14.05 15.87
C PHE A 243 -16.35 -12.73 16.59
N SER A 244 -17.02 -11.65 16.23
CA SER A 244 -16.81 -10.34 16.84
C SER A 244 -18.13 -9.58 16.95
N ASP A 245 -18.31 -8.83 18.04
CA ASP A 245 -19.42 -7.90 18.20
C ASP A 245 -19.13 -6.52 17.56
N THR A 246 -18.11 -6.40 16.72
CA THR A 246 -17.73 -5.20 15.99
C THR A 246 -16.98 -5.51 14.71
N THR A 247 -16.87 -4.50 13.83
CA THR A 247 -15.97 -4.50 12.68
C THR A 247 -14.59 -3.95 13.06
N PRO A 248 -13.53 -4.27 12.30
CA PRO A 248 -12.17 -3.79 12.60
C PRO A 248 -11.91 -2.32 12.18
N CYS A 249 -12.88 -1.63 11.59
CA CYS A 249 -12.68 -0.31 10.96
C CYS A 249 -12.02 0.72 11.90
N LEU A 250 -12.56 0.91 13.10
CA LEU A 250 -11.94 1.82 14.09
C LEU A 250 -10.58 1.29 14.57
N ALA A 251 -10.46 -0.01 14.77
CA ALA A 251 -9.19 -0.61 15.18
C ALA A 251 -8.08 -0.35 14.13
N TRP A 252 -8.39 -0.47 12.84
CA TRP A 252 -7.45 -0.15 11.75
C TRP A 252 -6.98 1.30 11.80
N ASN A 253 -7.93 2.25 11.95
CA ASN A 253 -7.58 3.66 12.09
C ASN A 253 -6.66 3.90 13.28
N LEU A 254 -7.01 3.41 14.46
CA LEU A 254 -6.21 3.60 15.68
C LEU A 254 -4.81 2.98 15.55
N LEU A 255 -4.69 1.78 14.96
CA LEU A 255 -3.41 1.12 14.74
C LEU A 255 -2.53 1.86 13.72
N TYR A 256 -3.14 2.43 12.69
CA TYR A 256 -2.40 3.24 11.74
C TYR A 256 -1.88 4.53 12.38
N GLU A 257 -2.73 5.25 13.12
CA GLU A 257 -2.33 6.50 13.78
C GLU A 257 -1.23 6.26 14.84
N ASP A 258 -1.32 5.16 15.59
CA ASP A 258 -0.36 4.84 16.65
C ASP A 258 0.96 4.24 16.15
N LYS A 259 0.92 3.39 15.13
CA LYS A 259 2.06 2.53 14.72
C LYS A 259 2.35 2.54 13.24
N ARG A 260 1.61 3.29 12.43
CA ARG A 260 1.64 3.21 10.95
C ARG A 260 1.44 1.78 10.46
N MET A 261 0.56 1.04 11.15
CA MET A 261 0.24 -0.34 10.83
C MET A 261 -0.70 -0.40 9.63
N VAL A 262 -0.27 -1.09 8.58
CA VAL A 262 -1.08 -1.36 7.40
C VAL A 262 -2.15 -2.41 7.73
N TRP A 263 -3.29 -2.35 7.07
CA TRP A 263 -4.42 -3.22 7.35
C TRP A 263 -4.90 -3.97 6.10
N GLY A 264 -5.72 -5.00 6.30
CA GLY A 264 -6.38 -5.74 5.23
C GLY A 264 -7.78 -6.18 5.64
N CYS A 265 -8.79 -5.59 5.03
CA CYS A 265 -10.15 -6.11 5.13
C CYS A 265 -10.21 -7.48 4.48
N GLU A 266 -11.10 -8.35 4.95
CA GLU A 266 -11.22 -9.74 4.47
C GLU A 266 -9.90 -10.53 4.45
N ALA A 267 -8.93 -10.13 5.29
CA ALA A 267 -7.58 -10.69 5.33
C ALA A 267 -6.88 -10.71 3.94
N ASP A 268 -7.14 -9.71 3.09
CA ASP A 268 -6.58 -9.61 1.73
C ASP A 268 -5.07 -9.34 1.76
N LEU A 269 -4.29 -10.43 1.64
CA LEU A 269 -2.83 -10.40 1.61
C LEU A 269 -2.27 -9.61 0.44
N VAL A 270 -2.95 -9.61 -0.71
CA VAL A 270 -2.50 -8.92 -1.92
C VAL A 270 -2.64 -7.41 -1.75
N SER A 271 -3.78 -6.97 -1.22
CA SER A 271 -4.00 -5.55 -0.89
C SER A 271 -3.06 -5.07 0.21
N MET A 272 -2.89 -5.84 1.30
CA MET A 272 -1.92 -5.52 2.37
C MET A 272 -0.52 -5.29 1.81
N LEU A 273 -0.06 -6.16 0.91
CA LEU A 273 1.27 -6.02 0.30
C LEU A 273 1.34 -4.81 -0.65
N THR A 274 0.27 -4.55 -1.43
CA THR A 274 0.17 -3.35 -2.27
C THR A 274 0.27 -2.07 -1.44
N GLU A 275 -0.49 -1.98 -0.33
CA GLU A 275 -0.45 -0.84 0.60
C GLU A 275 0.94 -0.67 1.25
N ILE A 276 1.61 -1.77 1.62
CA ILE A 276 2.98 -1.71 2.17
C ILE A 276 3.93 -1.10 1.13
N LEU A 277 3.88 -1.57 -0.13
CA LEU A 277 4.75 -1.05 -1.17
C LEU A 277 4.51 0.44 -1.41
N ILE A 278 3.27 0.88 -1.57
CA ILE A 278 2.92 2.28 -1.78
C ILE A 278 3.27 3.12 -0.54
N GLY A 279 2.72 2.76 0.61
CA GLY A 279 2.79 3.57 1.82
C GLY A 279 4.21 3.72 2.38
N LYS A 280 5.09 2.71 2.19
CA LYS A 280 6.47 2.75 2.67
C LYS A 280 7.46 3.35 1.66
N THR A 281 7.08 3.48 0.39
CA THR A 281 7.96 4.02 -0.65
C THR A 281 7.60 5.44 -1.05
N LEU A 282 6.31 5.72 -1.29
CA LEU A 282 5.83 7.04 -1.71
C LEU A 282 5.48 7.95 -0.53
N GLU A 283 5.06 7.37 0.61
CA GLU A 283 4.61 8.11 1.81
C GLU A 283 3.39 9.01 1.53
N VAL A 284 2.54 8.60 0.59
CA VAL A 284 1.28 9.28 0.24
C VAL A 284 0.09 8.64 0.95
N PRO A 285 -1.03 9.35 1.12
CA PRO A 285 -2.29 8.77 1.56
C PRO A 285 -2.78 7.67 0.63
N PHE A 286 -3.26 6.58 1.20
CA PHE A 286 -3.80 5.45 0.47
C PHE A 286 -5.02 4.85 1.19
N MET A 287 -5.83 4.13 0.44
CA MET A 287 -7.04 3.49 0.93
C MET A 287 -7.36 2.24 0.12
N MET A 288 -7.68 1.14 0.80
CA MET A 288 -8.26 -0.03 0.17
C MET A 288 -9.75 0.20 -0.11
N THR A 289 -10.20 -0.10 -1.31
CA THR A 289 -11.60 0.08 -1.74
C THR A 289 -12.02 -1.02 -2.70
N ASN A 290 -13.34 -1.20 -2.86
CA ASN A 290 -13.88 -1.99 -3.96
C ASN A 290 -14.04 -1.08 -5.18
N LEU A 291 -13.85 -1.64 -6.37
CA LEU A 291 -14.16 -0.97 -7.62
C LEU A 291 -15.43 -1.55 -8.23
N TYR A 292 -16.34 -0.67 -8.60
CA TYR A 292 -17.59 -1.00 -9.25
C TYR A 292 -17.69 -0.29 -10.61
N PRO A 293 -18.30 -0.94 -11.63
CA PRO A 293 -18.64 -0.23 -12.86
C PRO A 293 -19.59 0.90 -12.53
N PHE A 294 -19.39 2.05 -13.14
CA PHE A 294 -20.24 3.20 -12.89
C PHE A 294 -21.66 2.95 -13.39
N GLU A 295 -21.80 2.30 -14.55
CA GLU A 295 -23.08 1.84 -15.08
C GLU A 295 -23.41 0.44 -14.56
N MET A 296 -24.17 0.37 -13.49
CA MET A 296 -24.75 -0.89 -13.01
C MET A 296 -26.16 -1.11 -13.56
N GLY A 297 -26.53 -2.37 -13.71
CA GLY A 297 -27.89 -2.71 -14.12
C GLY A 297 -28.94 -2.35 -13.07
N ASN A 298 -30.19 -2.19 -13.48
CA ASN A 298 -31.31 -1.87 -12.61
C ASN A 298 -31.47 -2.80 -11.40
N ALA A 299 -31.06 -4.05 -11.53
CA ALA A 299 -31.10 -5.01 -10.43
C ALA A 299 -30.17 -4.61 -9.27
N ALA A 300 -28.95 -4.14 -9.56
CA ALA A 300 -28.03 -3.67 -8.55
C ALA A 300 -28.51 -2.39 -7.87
N LEU A 301 -29.05 -1.42 -8.64
CA LEU A 301 -29.64 -0.21 -8.09
C LEU A 301 -30.80 -0.53 -7.14
N LYS A 302 -31.66 -1.46 -7.53
CA LYS A 302 -32.80 -1.93 -6.70
C LYS A 302 -32.31 -2.62 -5.42
N HIS A 303 -31.29 -3.48 -5.54
CA HIS A 303 -30.68 -4.16 -4.38
C HIS A 303 -30.13 -3.16 -3.36
N GLU A 304 -29.44 -2.14 -3.84
CA GLU A 304 -28.83 -1.09 -3.01
C GLU A 304 -29.79 0.04 -2.60
N HIS A 305 -31.07 -0.04 -3.00
CA HIS A 305 -32.10 0.97 -2.69
C HIS A 305 -31.76 2.38 -3.19
N ILE A 306 -31.05 2.48 -4.32
CA ILE A 306 -30.72 3.76 -4.94
C ILE A 306 -31.54 3.97 -6.23
N PRO A 307 -32.09 5.20 -6.46
CA PRO A 307 -32.94 5.43 -7.60
C PRO A 307 -32.19 5.55 -8.92
N HIS A 308 -31.00 6.07 -8.91
CA HIS A 308 -30.12 6.29 -10.07
C HIS A 308 -28.70 6.57 -9.63
N PHE A 309 -27.74 6.36 -10.53
CA PHE A 309 -26.37 6.82 -10.31
C PHE A 309 -26.27 8.36 -10.35
N PRO A 310 -25.25 8.94 -9.66
CA PRO A 310 -25.00 10.36 -9.78
C PRO A 310 -24.67 10.74 -11.22
N SER A 311 -25.16 11.90 -11.68
CA SER A 311 -24.76 12.44 -12.98
C SER A 311 -23.26 12.73 -13.00
N VAL A 312 -22.60 12.52 -14.14
CA VAL A 312 -21.18 12.78 -14.37
C VAL A 312 -20.99 13.65 -15.60
N ASP A 313 -19.86 14.35 -15.67
CA ASP A 313 -19.51 15.19 -16.80
C ASP A 313 -18.73 14.36 -17.83
N GLY A 314 -19.42 13.90 -18.86
CA GLY A 314 -18.86 13.07 -19.92
C GLY A 314 -19.44 11.66 -19.96
N PRO A 315 -18.80 10.75 -20.74
CA PRO A 315 -19.28 9.37 -20.89
C PRO A 315 -19.21 8.60 -19.56
N PRO A 316 -20.32 7.99 -19.11
CA PRO A 316 -20.33 7.21 -17.86
C PRO A 316 -19.35 6.03 -17.86
N GLU A 317 -19.00 5.48 -19.02
CA GLU A 317 -18.02 4.42 -19.20
C GLU A 317 -16.58 4.82 -18.80
N ASP A 318 -16.29 6.12 -18.74
CA ASP A 318 -15.01 6.66 -18.26
C ASP A 318 -14.97 6.79 -16.73
N TYR A 319 -15.98 6.32 -16.03
CA TYR A 319 -16.06 6.45 -14.58
C TYR A 319 -16.14 5.09 -13.90
N ILE A 320 -15.60 5.05 -12.69
CA ILE A 320 -15.76 3.97 -11.74
C ILE A 320 -16.24 4.53 -10.39
N LEU A 321 -16.88 3.68 -9.60
CA LEU A 321 -17.20 3.96 -8.22
C LEU A 321 -16.27 3.18 -7.31
N ALA A 322 -15.53 3.89 -6.50
CA ALA A 322 -14.69 3.32 -5.44
C ALA A 322 -15.40 3.45 -4.10
N ALA A 323 -15.87 2.32 -3.56
CA ALA A 323 -16.67 2.30 -2.33
C ALA A 323 -16.37 1.03 -1.52
N HIS A 324 -16.52 1.10 -0.20
CA HIS A 324 -16.29 -0.04 0.68
C HIS A 324 -17.19 0.03 1.92
N CYS A 325 -17.92 -1.06 2.22
CA CYS A 325 -18.77 -1.20 3.40
C CYS A 325 -19.73 -0.03 3.62
N GLY A 326 -20.41 0.45 2.57
CA GLY A 326 -21.41 1.50 2.59
C GLY A 326 -20.90 2.92 2.73
N TYR A 327 -19.60 3.10 2.92
CA TYR A 327 -18.87 4.35 2.93
C TYR A 327 -17.64 4.24 2.05
N LEU A 328 -16.75 5.20 2.11
CA LEU A 328 -15.56 5.19 1.27
C LEU A 328 -14.63 4.00 1.58
N GLY A 329 -14.64 3.51 2.78
CA GLY A 329 -13.76 2.46 3.28
C GLY A 329 -13.03 2.86 4.55
N VAL A 330 -12.07 2.05 4.97
CA VAL A 330 -11.18 2.41 6.06
C VAL A 330 -10.14 3.39 5.54
N LEU A 331 -10.22 4.61 6.03
CA LEU A 331 -9.27 5.67 5.72
C LEU A 331 -8.77 6.27 7.04
N PRO A 332 -7.47 6.24 7.34
CA PRO A 332 -6.93 6.88 8.53
C PRO A 332 -7.29 8.36 8.62
N GLN A 333 -7.53 8.84 9.81
CA GLN A 333 -7.92 10.24 10.01
C GLN A 333 -6.86 11.21 9.49
N SER A 334 -5.57 10.87 9.64
CA SER A 334 -4.45 11.66 9.12
C SER A 334 -4.40 11.79 7.60
N PHE A 335 -5.11 10.93 6.87
CA PHE A 335 -5.20 10.97 5.40
C PHE A 335 -6.45 11.71 4.89
N SER A 336 -7.38 12.02 5.78
CA SER A 336 -8.73 12.44 5.42
C SER A 336 -8.91 13.95 5.48
N THR A 337 -9.68 14.50 4.54
CA THR A 337 -10.21 15.86 4.61
C THR A 337 -11.47 15.94 5.49
N GLU A 338 -12.26 14.87 5.50
CA GLU A 338 -13.42 14.65 6.36
C GLU A 338 -13.35 13.26 6.94
N TRP A 339 -13.68 13.13 8.22
CA TRP A 339 -13.65 11.84 8.91
C TRP A 339 -14.70 11.78 10.01
N ARG A 340 -15.48 10.70 10.05
CA ARG A 340 -16.45 10.46 11.10
C ARG A 340 -16.68 8.98 11.32
N LEU A 341 -16.69 8.55 12.58
CA LEU A 341 -17.14 7.22 12.96
C LEU A 341 -18.67 7.15 12.88
N LYS A 342 -19.21 6.15 12.21
CA LYS A 342 -20.63 5.90 11.96
C LYS A 342 -21.07 4.53 12.45
N PRO A 343 -22.35 4.29 12.69
CA PRO A 343 -22.86 2.93 12.89
C PRO A 343 -22.65 2.09 11.63
N LYS A 344 -22.73 0.77 11.81
CA LYS A 344 -22.66 -0.19 10.71
C LYS A 344 -23.67 0.13 9.59
N VAL A 345 -23.35 -0.33 8.39
CA VAL A 345 -24.25 -0.29 7.22
C VAL A 345 -24.61 -1.70 6.74
N LEU A 346 -23.73 -2.69 6.95
CA LEU A 346 -23.96 -4.07 6.54
C LEU A 346 -24.84 -4.82 7.54
N ALA A 347 -25.89 -5.49 7.05
CA ALA A 347 -26.80 -6.25 7.90
C ALA A 347 -26.16 -7.46 8.57
N ILE A 348 -25.13 -8.05 7.95
CA ILE A 348 -24.50 -9.30 8.39
C ILE A 348 -23.54 -9.13 9.59
N VAL A 349 -23.16 -7.91 9.95
CA VAL A 349 -22.31 -7.64 11.10
C VAL A 349 -23.16 -7.31 12.34
N ASP A 350 -22.55 -7.44 13.53
CA ASP A 350 -23.23 -7.16 14.80
C ASP A 350 -23.80 -5.72 14.86
N ASP A 351 -24.85 -5.52 15.65
CA ASP A 351 -25.49 -4.20 15.81
C ASP A 351 -24.59 -3.15 16.49
N ASN A 352 -23.55 -3.58 17.18
CA ASN A 352 -22.56 -2.69 17.76
C ASN A 352 -21.43 -2.34 16.80
N ALA A 353 -21.40 -2.93 15.61
CA ALA A 353 -20.35 -2.67 14.63
C ALA A 353 -20.36 -1.21 14.17
N THR A 354 -19.17 -0.72 13.85
CA THR A 354 -18.93 0.64 13.41
C THR A 354 -18.30 0.68 12.03
N ALA A 355 -18.51 1.79 11.33
CA ALA A 355 -17.88 2.04 10.02
C ALA A 355 -17.25 3.44 10.02
N ILE A 356 -16.36 3.69 9.08
CA ILE A 356 -15.72 4.99 8.89
C ILE A 356 -16.30 5.66 7.66
N ASP A 357 -16.84 6.86 7.84
CA ASP A 357 -17.23 7.76 6.75
C ASP A 357 -16.13 8.83 6.63
N ALA A 358 -15.30 8.70 5.63
CA ALA A 358 -14.14 9.56 5.42
C ALA A 358 -13.97 9.93 3.95
N ARG A 359 -13.17 10.97 3.68
CA ARG A 359 -12.91 11.48 2.33
C ARG A 359 -11.43 11.71 2.14
N LEU A 360 -10.88 11.20 1.05
CA LEU A 360 -9.61 11.69 0.50
C LEU A 360 -9.81 13.08 -0.10
N PRO A 361 -8.77 13.91 -0.24
CA PRO A 361 -8.87 15.13 -1.01
C PRO A 361 -9.27 14.85 -2.46
N VAL A 362 -10.14 15.70 -3.01
CA VAL A 362 -10.47 15.68 -4.44
C VAL A 362 -9.23 16.07 -5.28
N GLY A 363 -9.16 15.60 -6.51
CA GLY A 363 -8.03 15.84 -7.41
C GLY A 363 -7.49 14.56 -8.03
N GLY A 364 -6.24 14.58 -8.47
CA GLY A 364 -5.57 13.43 -9.07
C GLY A 364 -5.49 12.26 -8.09
N VAL A 365 -5.71 11.06 -8.61
CA VAL A 365 -5.57 9.80 -7.86
C VAL A 365 -4.90 8.75 -8.74
N THR A 366 -4.32 7.74 -8.09
CA THR A 366 -3.79 6.56 -8.78
C THR A 366 -4.40 5.31 -8.14
N LEU A 367 -4.92 4.43 -8.96
CA LEU A 367 -5.43 3.11 -8.59
C LEU A 367 -4.33 2.09 -8.79
N VAL A 368 -4.06 1.28 -7.78
CA VAL A 368 -2.95 0.31 -7.82
C VAL A 368 -3.39 -1.03 -7.27
N LYS A 369 -3.00 -2.10 -7.96
CA LYS A 369 -3.17 -3.47 -7.46
C LYS A 369 -2.02 -4.36 -7.91
N LEU A 370 -1.34 -5.02 -6.97
CA LEU A 370 -0.46 -6.14 -7.29
C LEU A 370 -1.26 -7.26 -7.95
N MET A 371 -0.67 -7.86 -8.97
CA MET A 371 -1.29 -8.96 -9.72
C MET A 371 -0.57 -10.27 -9.41
N PRO A 372 -1.29 -11.34 -9.08
CA PRO A 372 -0.65 -12.66 -9.03
C PRO A 372 -0.06 -13.04 -10.39
N PRO A 373 1.15 -13.62 -10.46
CA PRO A 373 1.98 -14.17 -9.38
C PRO A 373 2.96 -13.18 -8.71
N PHE A 374 2.63 -11.89 -8.64
CA PHE A 374 3.43 -10.83 -8.00
C PHE A 374 4.67 -10.37 -8.79
N ASP A 375 4.62 -10.49 -10.10
CA ASP A 375 5.62 -9.99 -11.05
C ASP A 375 5.23 -8.66 -11.71
N ARG A 376 3.99 -8.22 -11.52
CA ARG A 376 3.44 -6.98 -12.06
C ARG A 376 2.36 -6.39 -11.18
N TRP A 377 2.01 -5.16 -11.44
CA TRP A 377 0.87 -4.47 -10.86
C TRP A 377 0.12 -3.63 -11.89
N SER A 378 -1.19 -3.55 -11.75
CA SER A 378 -2.04 -2.62 -12.49
C SER A 378 -1.89 -1.24 -11.86
N ILE A 379 -1.68 -0.22 -12.68
CA ILE A 379 -1.58 1.18 -12.28
C ILE A 379 -2.43 2.00 -13.24
N VAL A 380 -3.46 2.66 -12.71
CA VAL A 380 -4.35 3.51 -13.49
C VAL A 380 -4.44 4.88 -12.84
N GLU A 381 -4.07 5.92 -13.56
CA GLU A 381 -4.24 7.30 -13.11
C GLU A 381 -5.63 7.81 -13.46
N GLY A 382 -6.19 8.63 -12.59
CA GLY A 382 -7.49 9.23 -12.79
C GLY A 382 -7.70 10.46 -11.92
N ASP A 383 -8.91 10.99 -11.96
CA ASP A 383 -9.31 12.15 -11.18
C ASP A 383 -10.52 11.82 -10.31
N LEU A 384 -10.48 12.25 -9.07
CA LEU A 384 -11.58 12.19 -8.11
C LEU A 384 -12.26 13.54 -8.02
N PRO A 385 -13.32 13.81 -8.84
CA PRO A 385 -14.01 15.09 -8.81
C PRO A 385 -15.01 15.21 -7.66
N LYS A 386 -15.61 14.09 -7.23
CA LYS A 386 -16.71 14.10 -6.24
C LYS A 386 -16.97 12.76 -5.58
N TYR A 387 -17.82 12.78 -4.58
CA TYR A 387 -18.31 11.60 -3.86
C TYR A 387 -19.80 11.37 -4.12
N ALA A 388 -20.20 10.09 -4.15
CA ALA A 388 -21.58 9.67 -4.11
C ALA A 388 -21.98 9.30 -2.68
N GLY A 389 -23.22 9.62 -2.30
CA GLY A 389 -23.79 9.25 -1.01
C GLY A 389 -25.28 8.97 -1.13
N PHE A 390 -25.68 7.74 -0.81
CA PHE A 390 -27.06 7.28 -0.85
C PHE A 390 -27.47 6.77 0.53
N LYS A 391 -28.53 7.33 1.10
CA LYS A 391 -28.94 7.14 2.50
C LYS A 391 -29.08 5.68 2.93
N ASN A 392 -29.52 4.82 2.04
CA ASN A 392 -29.85 3.42 2.35
C ASN A 392 -28.92 2.42 1.64
N SER A 393 -27.89 2.87 0.94
CA SER A 393 -26.98 1.96 0.26
C SER A 393 -26.03 1.31 1.25
N HIS A 394 -25.79 0.02 1.06
CA HIS A 394 -24.88 -0.79 1.86
C HIS A 394 -23.46 -0.83 1.26
N CYS A 395 -23.32 -0.67 -0.05
CA CYS A 395 -22.05 -0.88 -0.75
C CYS A 395 -21.60 0.27 -1.65
N LEU A 396 -22.52 1.18 -2.05
CA LEU A 396 -22.27 2.11 -3.15
C LEU A 396 -22.10 3.59 -2.73
N ASN A 397 -21.75 3.85 -1.47
CA ASN A 397 -21.34 5.19 -1.03
C ASN A 397 -19.84 5.31 -1.15
N GLY A 398 -19.34 6.23 -1.97
CA GLY A 398 -17.91 6.32 -2.20
C GLY A 398 -17.47 7.40 -3.17
N ALA A 399 -16.25 7.22 -3.68
CA ALA A 399 -15.59 8.12 -4.61
C ALA A 399 -16.02 7.83 -6.05
N VAL A 400 -16.47 8.86 -6.77
CA VAL A 400 -16.70 8.81 -8.21
C VAL A 400 -15.39 9.21 -8.88
N ILE A 401 -14.71 8.27 -9.52
CA ILE A 401 -13.39 8.49 -10.11
C ILE A 401 -13.49 8.40 -11.62
N ARG A 402 -12.98 9.42 -12.30
CA ARG A 402 -12.82 9.43 -13.74
C ARG A 402 -11.48 8.78 -14.10
N VAL A 403 -11.48 7.83 -15.01
CA VAL A 403 -10.30 7.13 -15.54
C VAL A 403 -10.37 7.06 -17.07
N PRO A 404 -9.30 6.79 -17.79
CA PRO A 404 -9.33 6.75 -19.27
C PRO A 404 -10.32 5.73 -19.85
N ASN A 405 -10.54 4.60 -19.17
CA ASN A 405 -11.43 3.52 -19.61
C ASN A 405 -11.97 2.76 -18.39
N GLY A 406 -12.96 3.33 -17.72
CA GLY A 406 -13.56 2.74 -16.52
C GLY A 406 -14.22 1.39 -16.76
N LYS A 407 -14.89 1.23 -17.91
CA LYS A 407 -15.51 -0.03 -18.29
C LYS A 407 -14.48 -1.13 -18.55
N GLY A 408 -13.40 -0.82 -19.25
CA GLY A 408 -12.30 -1.75 -19.49
C GLY A 408 -11.61 -2.15 -18.20
N LEU A 409 -11.27 -1.17 -17.35
CA LEU A 409 -10.67 -1.44 -16.03
C LEU A 409 -11.52 -2.43 -15.21
N VAL A 410 -12.83 -2.25 -15.17
CA VAL A 410 -13.72 -3.14 -14.41
C VAL A 410 -13.83 -4.52 -15.06
N ALA A 411 -13.77 -4.62 -16.39
CA ALA A 411 -13.79 -5.90 -17.10
C ALA A 411 -12.54 -6.74 -16.83
N ASP A 412 -11.40 -6.08 -16.62
CA ASP A 412 -10.09 -6.70 -16.40
C ASP A 412 -9.63 -6.73 -14.93
N LEU A 413 -10.55 -6.48 -13.99
CA LEU A 413 -10.24 -6.49 -12.55
C LEU A 413 -9.58 -7.80 -12.10
N VAL A 414 -8.41 -7.66 -11.49
CA VAL A 414 -7.71 -8.78 -10.85
C VAL A 414 -8.46 -9.28 -9.61
N SER A 415 -9.06 -8.35 -8.88
CA SER A 415 -9.97 -8.59 -7.77
C SER A 415 -10.81 -7.33 -7.52
N HIS A 416 -11.85 -7.43 -6.72
CA HIS A 416 -12.69 -6.26 -6.38
C HIS A 416 -11.96 -5.23 -5.51
N HIS A 417 -10.92 -5.62 -4.78
CA HIS A 417 -10.12 -4.71 -3.98
C HIS A 417 -8.99 -4.05 -4.79
N TYR A 418 -8.94 -2.74 -4.77
CA TYR A 418 -7.84 -1.91 -5.26
C TYR A 418 -7.39 -0.93 -4.19
N ILE A 419 -6.18 -0.41 -4.34
CA ILE A 419 -5.67 0.67 -3.50
C ILE A 419 -5.78 1.97 -4.29
N VAL A 420 -6.51 2.94 -3.73
CA VAL A 420 -6.55 4.33 -4.23
C VAL A 420 -5.51 5.12 -3.45
N THR A 421 -4.68 5.88 -4.16
CA THR A 421 -3.72 6.81 -3.55
C THR A 421 -3.86 8.20 -4.15
N THR A 422 -3.57 9.24 -3.38
CA THR A 422 -3.66 10.63 -3.84
C THR A 422 -2.51 10.98 -4.78
N GLY A 423 -2.80 11.78 -5.79
CA GLY A 423 -1.85 12.23 -6.81
C GLY A 423 -1.73 11.27 -8.00
N HIS A 424 -1.10 11.76 -9.06
CA HIS A 424 -0.69 10.98 -10.21
C HIS A 424 0.70 10.41 -9.94
N ASN A 425 0.80 9.11 -9.69
CA ASN A 425 2.00 8.47 -9.15
C ASN A 425 2.62 7.42 -10.11
N LEU A 426 2.18 7.36 -11.37
CA LEU A 426 2.64 6.35 -12.32
C LEU A 426 4.16 6.36 -12.48
N GLU A 427 4.75 7.54 -12.66
CA GLU A 427 6.21 7.64 -12.82
C GLU A 427 6.99 7.25 -11.56
N ASP A 428 6.46 7.59 -10.38
CA ASP A 428 7.07 7.24 -9.10
C ASP A 428 6.99 5.73 -8.86
N LEU A 429 5.82 5.14 -9.15
CA LEU A 429 5.62 3.70 -9.07
C LEU A 429 6.48 2.95 -10.10
N ALA A 430 6.66 3.48 -11.31
CA ALA A 430 7.56 2.91 -12.31
C ALA A 430 9.03 2.89 -11.83
N ALA A 431 9.48 3.91 -11.10
CA ALA A 431 10.81 3.91 -10.50
C ALA A 431 10.94 2.86 -9.38
N VAL A 432 9.92 2.75 -8.51
CA VAL A 432 9.85 1.74 -7.45
C VAL A 432 9.77 0.32 -8.02
N SER A 433 9.04 0.11 -9.12
CA SER A 433 8.90 -1.17 -9.81
C SER A 433 10.24 -1.79 -10.17
N LYS A 434 11.17 -0.97 -10.63
CA LYS A 434 12.53 -1.42 -10.98
C LYS A 434 13.27 -2.04 -9.80
N VAL A 435 13.00 -1.61 -8.56
CA VAL A 435 13.60 -2.19 -7.35
C VAL A 435 13.04 -3.57 -7.06
N PHE A 436 11.73 -3.76 -7.24
CA PHE A 436 11.02 -5.00 -6.92
C PHE A 436 10.90 -5.97 -8.08
N ASP A 437 11.43 -5.63 -9.25
CA ASP A 437 11.28 -6.43 -10.49
C ASP A 437 9.81 -6.67 -10.82
N LEU A 438 9.04 -5.56 -10.84
CA LEU A 438 7.63 -5.52 -11.21
C LEU A 438 7.45 -4.86 -12.58
N GLU A 439 6.60 -5.44 -13.41
CA GLU A 439 6.09 -4.82 -14.62
C GLU A 439 4.94 -3.86 -14.25
N CYS A 440 4.92 -2.68 -14.85
CA CYS A 440 3.80 -1.76 -14.76
C CYS A 440 2.83 -2.03 -15.90
N VAL A 441 1.63 -2.52 -15.59
CA VAL A 441 0.52 -2.62 -16.53
C VAL A 441 -0.31 -1.36 -16.39
N THR A 442 -0.36 -0.56 -17.44
CA THR A 442 -1.12 0.69 -17.51
C THR A 442 -2.19 0.55 -18.58
N ASP A 443 -3.44 0.90 -18.25
CA ASP A 443 -4.55 0.97 -19.19
C ASP A 443 -4.62 2.34 -19.87
#